data_25791bb6bd707ddf44af6b2b1765e4b0
#
_entry.id   25791bb6bd707ddf44af6b2b1765e4b0
#
_cell.length_a   1.000
_cell.length_b   1.000
_cell.length_c   1.000
_cell.angle_alpha   90.00
_cell.angle_beta   90.00
_cell.angle_gamma   90.00
#
_symmetry.space_group_name_H-M   'P 1'
#
loop_
_entity.id
_entity.type
_entity.pdbx_description
1 polymer ?
#
loop_
_entity_poly.entity_id
_entity_poly.type
_entity_poly.pdbx_seq_one_letter_code
_entity_poly.pdbx_strand_id
1 'polypeptide(L)'
;MGITTPRKKPKHVLLSLIYRLQKLLPMSTKRKMKLFLDLEWIFDRLAMESSFKFYETKDHPFRRFAKEFLLHRIRAEHVVLDIGCHQGHITAMVATKAKTVVGVDHDSAAIEFAKRSYTGPNLTFLHMDAMTYLQGNSMKFDVLILSHILEHLDSPEQFLSDFKQYFDHIYIELPDFDKTYLNHFLHDTAITEIYTDDDHVSEFDRMELLTMLSKIGIKVEESEYRFGVQRLWCSVIR
;
A
#
# COMPACT_ATOMS: atom_id res chain seq x y z
N MET A 1 17.75 -9.42 3.53
CA MET A 1 18.52 -10.23 4.52
C MET A 1 18.07 -11.68 4.41
N GLY A 2 18.89 -12.57 3.89
CA GLY A 2 18.56 -14.00 3.81
C GLY A 2 18.58 -14.61 5.22
N ILE A 3 17.54 -15.36 5.59
CA ILE A 3 17.54 -16.11 6.84
C ILE A 3 18.42 -17.36 6.63
N THR A 4 19.65 -17.32 7.09
CA THR A 4 20.63 -18.40 6.93
C THR A 4 20.63 -19.41 8.09
N THR A 5 19.84 -19.17 9.15
CA THR A 5 19.80 -20.04 10.32
C THR A 5 19.01 -21.34 10.01
N PRO A 6 19.56 -22.52 10.31
CA PRO A 6 18.84 -23.78 10.16
C PRO A 6 17.54 -23.76 10.99
N ARG A 7 16.42 -24.07 10.37
CA ARG A 7 15.11 -24.06 11.03
C ARG A 7 14.78 -25.48 11.51
N LYS A 8 14.48 -25.63 12.79
CA LYS A 8 13.87 -26.88 13.30
C LYS A 8 12.44 -26.97 12.75
N LYS A 9 12.04 -28.16 12.24
CA LYS A 9 10.63 -28.39 11.86
C LYS A 9 9.77 -28.24 13.10
N PRO A 10 8.81 -27.30 13.14
CA PRO A 10 7.93 -27.17 14.29
C PRO A 10 6.99 -28.40 14.37
N LYS A 11 6.79 -28.93 15.57
CA LYS A 11 5.77 -29.97 15.83
C LYS A 11 4.44 -29.28 16.12
N HIS A 12 3.60 -29.16 15.11
CA HIS A 12 2.26 -28.56 15.25
C HIS A 12 1.19 -29.67 15.46
N VAL A 13 1.21 -30.31 16.62
CA VAL A 13 0.27 -31.42 16.93
C VAL A 13 -1.19 -30.98 16.77
N LEU A 14 -1.53 -29.82 17.37
CA LEU A 14 -2.88 -29.27 17.29
C LEU A 14 -3.30 -28.95 15.85
N LEU A 15 -2.44 -28.26 15.10
CA LEU A 15 -2.72 -27.93 13.69
C LEU A 15 -2.85 -29.19 12.83
N SER A 16 -2.02 -30.21 13.08
CA SER A 16 -2.12 -31.49 12.39
C SER A 16 -3.42 -32.22 12.70
N LEU A 17 -3.91 -32.13 13.94
CA LEU A 17 -5.20 -32.67 14.33
C LEU A 17 -6.35 -31.96 13.63
N ILE A 18 -6.37 -30.63 13.66
CA ILE A 18 -7.36 -29.79 12.96
C ILE A 18 -7.37 -30.13 11.46
N TYR A 19 -6.18 -30.22 10.82
CA TYR A 19 -6.05 -30.59 9.42
C TYR A 19 -6.63 -31.98 9.11
N ARG A 20 -6.52 -32.96 10.02
CA ARG A 20 -7.12 -34.28 9.85
C ARG A 20 -8.63 -34.25 10.05
N LEU A 21 -9.10 -33.55 11.08
CA LEU A 21 -10.53 -33.49 11.43
C LEU A 21 -11.34 -32.76 10.35
N GLN A 22 -10.79 -31.72 9.71
CA GLN A 22 -11.49 -31.02 8.63
C GLN A 22 -11.85 -31.94 7.45
N LYS A 23 -11.11 -33.03 7.22
CA LYS A 23 -11.43 -34.00 6.17
C LYS A 23 -12.74 -34.75 6.42
N LEU A 24 -13.17 -34.81 7.67
CA LEU A 24 -14.40 -35.46 8.09
C LEU A 24 -15.63 -34.55 8.02
N LEU A 25 -15.44 -33.24 7.73
CA LEU A 25 -16.55 -32.29 7.61
C LEU A 25 -17.44 -32.69 6.42
N PRO A 26 -18.76 -32.88 6.63
CA PRO A 26 -19.70 -33.27 5.58
C PRO A 26 -20.11 -32.04 4.75
N MET A 27 -19.13 -31.40 4.10
CA MET A 27 -19.31 -30.17 3.31
C MET A 27 -18.82 -30.40 1.88
N SER A 28 -19.48 -29.75 0.91
CA SER A 28 -18.98 -29.72 -0.47
C SER A 28 -17.64 -28.98 -0.56
N THR A 29 -16.83 -29.29 -1.56
CA THR A 29 -15.52 -28.64 -1.78
C THR A 29 -15.64 -27.12 -1.87
N LYS A 30 -16.66 -26.60 -2.59
CA LYS A 30 -16.91 -25.15 -2.69
C LYS A 30 -17.14 -24.53 -1.31
N ARG A 31 -17.98 -25.14 -0.46
CA ARG A 31 -18.25 -24.61 0.89
C ARG A 31 -17.02 -24.68 1.80
N LYS A 32 -16.23 -25.76 1.70
CA LYS A 32 -14.97 -25.86 2.45
C LYS A 32 -13.98 -24.78 2.02
N MET A 33 -13.85 -24.56 0.71
CA MET A 33 -12.95 -23.53 0.16
C MET A 33 -13.33 -22.16 0.71
N LYS A 34 -14.62 -21.78 0.59
CA LYS A 34 -15.09 -20.51 1.15
C LYS A 34 -14.78 -20.36 2.63
N LEU A 35 -15.17 -21.37 3.43
CA LEU A 35 -14.93 -21.33 4.88
C LEU A 35 -13.45 -21.12 5.24
N PHE A 36 -12.54 -21.79 4.55
CA PHE A 36 -11.12 -21.67 4.87
C PHE A 36 -10.54 -20.37 4.40
N LEU A 37 -11.00 -19.80 3.29
CA LEU A 37 -10.59 -18.47 2.83
C LEU A 37 -11.14 -17.37 3.76
N ASP A 38 -12.40 -17.49 4.22
CA ASP A 38 -12.97 -16.57 5.21
C ASP A 38 -12.15 -16.58 6.52
N LEU A 39 -11.77 -17.78 6.99
CA LEU A 39 -10.93 -17.92 8.17
C LEU A 39 -9.51 -17.38 7.94
N GLU A 40 -8.93 -17.60 6.77
CA GLU A 40 -7.63 -17.04 6.38
C GLU A 40 -7.66 -15.50 6.46
N TRP A 41 -8.68 -14.87 5.88
CA TRP A 41 -8.85 -13.42 5.91
C TRP A 41 -8.95 -12.88 7.35
N ILE A 42 -9.80 -13.50 8.20
CA ILE A 42 -9.95 -13.10 9.60
C ILE A 42 -8.64 -13.24 10.37
N PHE A 43 -7.96 -14.37 10.25
CA PHE A 43 -6.72 -14.62 11.00
C PHE A 43 -5.55 -13.78 10.50
N ASP A 44 -5.48 -13.51 9.20
CA ASP A 44 -4.48 -12.61 8.64
C ASP A 44 -4.67 -11.18 9.18
N ARG A 45 -5.91 -10.67 9.22
CA ARG A 45 -6.24 -9.37 9.80
C ARG A 45 -5.88 -9.28 11.28
N LEU A 46 -6.27 -10.28 12.08
CA LEU A 46 -5.91 -10.34 13.49
C LEU A 46 -4.39 -10.42 13.71
N ALA A 47 -3.68 -11.14 12.86
CA ALA A 47 -2.22 -11.21 12.90
C ALA A 47 -1.57 -9.87 12.55
N MET A 48 -2.10 -9.17 11.53
CA MET A 48 -1.65 -7.84 11.12
C MET A 48 -1.86 -6.82 12.26
N GLU A 49 -3.06 -6.74 12.83
CA GLU A 49 -3.34 -5.85 13.98
C GLU A 49 -2.43 -6.14 15.19
N SER A 50 -2.20 -7.43 15.47
CA SER A 50 -1.30 -7.85 16.54
C SER A 50 0.16 -7.46 16.25
N SER A 51 0.58 -7.50 14.99
CA SER A 51 1.93 -7.12 14.58
C SER A 51 2.21 -5.63 14.81
N PHE A 52 1.23 -4.76 14.57
CA PHE A 52 1.35 -3.32 14.86
C PHE A 52 1.41 -2.99 16.35
N LYS A 53 0.92 -3.90 17.22
CA LYS A 53 1.08 -3.78 18.68
C LYS A 53 2.42 -4.36 19.17
N PHE A 54 2.96 -5.35 18.46
CA PHE A 54 4.20 -6.05 18.82
C PHE A 54 5.47 -5.31 18.39
N TYR A 55 5.50 -4.82 17.15
CA TYR A 55 6.66 -4.10 16.63
C TYR A 55 6.56 -2.61 16.95
N GLU A 56 7.69 -2.00 17.30
CA GLU A 56 7.77 -0.53 17.28
C GLU A 56 7.54 -0.02 15.86
N THR A 57 6.90 1.14 15.75
CA THR A 57 6.51 1.74 14.45
C THR A 57 7.66 1.78 13.44
N LYS A 58 8.88 2.15 13.89
CA LYS A 58 10.07 2.25 13.02
C LYS A 58 10.64 0.90 12.54
N ASP A 59 10.38 -0.18 13.31
CA ASP A 59 10.96 -1.52 13.10
C ASP A 59 9.95 -2.50 12.49
N HIS A 60 8.71 -2.06 12.30
CA HIS A 60 7.67 -2.90 11.70
C HIS A 60 8.09 -3.37 10.29
N PRO A 61 8.07 -4.69 10.00
CA PRO A 61 8.53 -5.22 8.72
C PRO A 61 7.91 -4.55 7.51
N PHE A 62 6.61 -4.30 7.54
CA PHE A 62 5.85 -3.60 6.52
C PHE A 62 6.47 -2.23 6.18
N ARG A 63 6.69 -1.39 7.19
CA ARG A 63 7.27 -0.05 7.03
C ARG A 63 8.73 -0.10 6.60
N ARG A 64 9.49 -1.08 7.08
CA ARG A 64 10.89 -1.25 6.69
C ARG A 64 11.03 -1.55 5.20
N PHE A 65 10.19 -2.43 4.64
CA PHE A 65 10.24 -2.74 3.21
C PHE A 65 9.73 -1.59 2.35
N ALA A 66 8.69 -0.87 2.76
CA ALA A 66 8.27 0.37 2.09
C ALA A 66 9.43 1.38 2.05
N LYS A 67 10.11 1.57 3.18
CA LYS A 67 11.29 2.43 3.29
C LYS A 67 12.41 1.97 2.34
N GLU A 68 12.79 0.70 2.38
CA GLU A 68 13.85 0.16 1.52
C GLU A 68 13.51 0.34 0.04
N PHE A 69 12.27 0.01 -0.37
CA PHE A 69 11.81 0.15 -1.74
C PHE A 69 11.83 1.62 -2.20
N LEU A 70 11.26 2.52 -1.43
CA LEU A 70 11.11 3.93 -1.80
C LEU A 70 12.45 4.67 -1.75
N LEU A 71 13.22 4.55 -0.67
CA LEU A 71 14.49 5.26 -0.54
C LEU A 71 15.56 4.78 -1.53
N HIS A 72 15.47 3.57 -2.07
CA HIS A 72 16.38 3.14 -3.12
C HIS A 72 16.22 4.00 -4.39
N ARG A 73 15.02 4.49 -4.67
CA ARG A 73 14.65 5.23 -5.89
C ARG A 73 14.64 6.74 -5.73
N ILE A 74 14.39 7.23 -4.53
CA ILE A 74 14.50 8.67 -4.25
C ILE A 74 15.98 9.09 -4.39
N ARG A 75 16.22 10.25 -5.04
CA ARG A 75 17.53 10.87 -5.22
C ARG A 75 17.61 12.17 -4.43
N ALA A 76 18.84 12.61 -4.19
CA ALA A 76 19.10 13.83 -3.39
C ALA A 76 18.59 15.13 -4.07
N GLU A 77 18.44 15.10 -5.39
CA GLU A 77 17.91 16.24 -6.17
C GLU A 77 16.38 16.28 -6.26
N HIS A 78 15.67 15.17 -5.93
CA HIS A 78 14.22 15.09 -6.11
C HIS A 78 13.46 16.07 -5.24
N VAL A 79 12.47 16.71 -5.84
CA VAL A 79 11.38 17.45 -5.20
C VAL A 79 10.15 16.55 -5.18
N VAL A 80 9.64 16.25 -4.00
CA VAL A 80 8.65 15.20 -3.77
C VAL A 80 7.36 15.77 -3.20
N LEU A 81 6.22 15.34 -3.73
CA LEU A 81 4.89 15.58 -3.16
C LEU A 81 4.32 14.24 -2.66
N ASP A 82 3.90 14.23 -1.41
CA ASP A 82 3.24 13.10 -0.75
C ASP A 82 1.78 13.47 -0.51
N ILE A 83 0.86 12.87 -1.29
CA ILE A 83 -0.57 13.13 -1.20
C ILE A 83 -1.21 12.13 -0.25
N GLY A 84 -2.04 12.62 0.69
CA GLY A 84 -2.60 11.82 1.77
C GLY A 84 -1.52 11.42 2.77
N CYS A 85 -0.65 12.36 3.12
CA CYS A 85 0.51 12.09 3.96
C CYS A 85 0.16 11.72 5.42
N HIS A 86 -1.09 11.91 5.84
CA HIS A 86 -1.61 11.63 7.18
C HIS A 86 -0.65 12.15 8.26
N GLN A 87 -0.17 11.30 9.17
CA GLN A 87 0.76 11.66 10.23
C GLN A 87 2.22 11.91 9.78
N GLY A 88 2.50 11.91 8.46
CA GLY A 88 3.78 12.32 7.89
C GLY A 88 4.93 11.32 7.98
N HIS A 89 4.68 10.05 8.29
CA HIS A 89 5.75 9.05 8.47
C HIS A 89 6.57 8.82 7.18
N ILE A 90 5.90 8.68 6.03
CA ILE A 90 6.56 8.48 4.73
C ILE A 90 7.22 9.77 4.29
N THR A 91 6.52 10.89 4.40
CA THR A 91 7.03 12.22 4.08
C THR A 91 8.35 12.53 4.80
N ALA A 92 8.37 12.35 6.12
CA ALA A 92 9.57 12.57 6.94
C ALA A 92 10.71 11.60 6.59
N MET A 93 10.38 10.35 6.32
CA MET A 93 11.36 9.35 5.89
C MET A 93 12.00 9.74 4.56
N VAL A 94 11.23 10.20 3.58
CA VAL A 94 11.71 10.63 2.26
C VAL A 94 12.56 11.90 2.38
N ALA A 95 12.21 12.81 3.29
CA ALA A 95 12.98 14.02 3.55
C ALA A 95 14.41 13.76 4.05
N THR A 96 14.71 12.55 4.53
CA THR A 96 16.09 12.16 4.89
C THR A 96 17.01 12.07 3.68
N LYS A 97 16.47 12.03 2.45
CA LYS A 97 17.24 11.86 1.22
C LYS A 97 16.92 12.89 0.13
N ALA A 98 15.67 13.27 -0.03
CA ALA A 98 15.21 14.17 -1.08
C ALA A 98 15.63 15.63 -0.82
N LYS A 99 15.68 16.44 -1.90
CA LYS A 99 15.97 17.87 -1.83
C LYS A 99 14.89 18.64 -1.07
N THR A 100 13.63 18.38 -1.39
CA THR A 100 12.46 19.02 -0.80
C THR A 100 11.31 18.01 -0.77
N VAL A 101 10.56 17.97 0.33
CA VAL A 101 9.38 17.12 0.45
C VAL A 101 8.23 17.94 1.01
N VAL A 102 7.11 17.86 0.34
CA VAL A 102 5.85 18.45 0.78
C VAL A 102 4.84 17.33 0.99
N GLY A 103 4.28 17.23 2.19
CA GLY A 103 3.14 16.38 2.49
C GLY A 103 1.87 17.20 2.52
N VAL A 104 0.83 16.74 1.84
CA VAL A 104 -0.51 17.34 1.87
C VAL A 104 -1.54 16.33 2.33
N ASP A 105 -2.47 16.78 3.18
CA ASP A 105 -3.58 15.97 3.65
C ASP A 105 -4.78 16.85 3.99
N HIS A 106 -5.97 16.29 3.90
CA HIS A 106 -7.22 16.95 4.28
C HIS A 106 -7.58 16.79 5.77
N ASP A 107 -6.88 15.91 6.51
CA ASP A 107 -7.03 15.75 7.96
C ASP A 107 -6.13 16.74 8.71
N SER A 108 -6.76 17.79 9.25
CA SER A 108 -6.06 18.80 10.02
C SER A 108 -5.36 18.26 11.26
N ALA A 109 -5.96 17.28 11.95
CA ALA A 109 -5.40 16.71 13.16
C ALA A 109 -4.15 15.88 12.87
N ALA A 110 -4.16 15.11 11.76
CA ALA A 110 -3.01 14.37 11.27
C ALA A 110 -1.86 15.32 10.87
N ILE A 111 -2.16 16.40 10.17
CA ILE A 111 -1.16 17.43 9.78
C ILE A 111 -0.55 18.11 11.01
N GLU A 112 -1.36 18.47 12.01
CA GLU A 112 -0.83 19.05 13.26
C GLU A 112 0.06 18.07 14.03
N PHE A 113 -0.27 16.77 14.00
CA PHE A 113 0.61 15.74 14.54
C PHE A 113 1.93 15.67 13.75
N ALA A 114 1.86 15.64 12.41
CA ALA A 114 3.03 15.57 11.55
C ALA A 114 4.00 16.75 11.79
N LYS A 115 3.48 17.97 11.84
CA LYS A 115 4.27 19.20 12.13
C LYS A 115 4.97 19.17 13.48
N ARG A 116 4.30 18.59 14.51
CA ARG A 116 4.91 18.47 15.86
C ARG A 116 5.94 17.35 15.93
N SER A 117 5.75 16.28 15.15
CA SER A 117 6.58 15.07 15.24
C SER A 117 7.80 15.12 14.34
N TYR A 118 7.72 15.86 13.24
CA TYR A 118 8.78 15.91 12.23
C TYR A 118 9.08 17.33 11.82
N THR A 119 10.36 17.67 11.90
CA THR A 119 10.89 18.98 11.49
C THR A 119 12.12 18.79 10.62
N GLY A 120 12.31 19.66 9.64
CA GLY A 120 13.47 19.64 8.76
C GLY A 120 13.46 20.84 7.82
N PRO A 121 14.64 21.31 7.37
CA PRO A 121 14.74 22.48 6.49
C PRO A 121 14.14 22.23 5.09
N ASN A 122 13.96 20.96 4.72
CA ASN A 122 13.45 20.50 3.42
C ASN A 122 12.08 19.82 3.52
N LEU A 123 11.38 19.94 4.67
CA LEU A 123 10.15 19.22 4.98
C LEU A 123 9.02 20.21 5.30
N THR A 124 7.88 20.05 4.61
CA THR A 124 6.69 20.89 4.82
C THR A 124 5.45 20.03 4.87
N PHE A 125 4.53 20.31 5.80
CA PHE A 125 3.22 19.68 5.89
C PHE A 125 2.11 20.72 5.75
N LEU A 126 1.13 20.44 4.89
CA LEU A 126 0.04 21.36 4.56
C LEU A 126 -1.32 20.67 4.71
N HIS A 127 -2.21 21.30 5.48
CA HIS A 127 -3.63 20.94 5.49
C HIS A 127 -4.30 21.59 4.29
N MET A 128 -4.43 20.84 3.18
CA MET A 128 -4.89 21.37 1.91
C MET A 128 -5.28 20.24 0.95
N ASP A 129 -6.18 20.54 0.03
CA ASP A 129 -6.44 19.71 -1.14
C ASP A 129 -5.24 19.73 -2.10
N ALA A 130 -4.86 18.56 -2.58
CA ALA A 130 -3.65 18.37 -3.40
C ALA A 130 -3.74 19.08 -4.76
N MET A 131 -4.89 19.06 -5.43
CA MET A 131 -5.06 19.72 -6.72
C MET A 131 -5.04 21.24 -6.56
N THR A 132 -5.69 21.76 -5.53
CA THR A 132 -5.65 23.17 -5.17
C THR A 132 -4.20 23.64 -4.90
N TYR A 133 -3.42 22.80 -4.20
CA TYR A 133 -2.01 23.08 -3.96
C TYR A 133 -1.20 23.15 -5.26
N LEU A 134 -1.35 22.16 -6.15
CA LEU A 134 -0.60 22.09 -7.41
C LEU A 134 -0.97 23.25 -8.36
N GLN A 135 -2.24 23.61 -8.45
CA GLN A 135 -2.71 24.71 -9.30
C GLN A 135 -2.25 26.09 -8.77
N GLY A 136 -2.14 26.24 -7.45
CA GLY A 136 -1.70 27.48 -6.80
C GLY A 136 -0.18 27.61 -6.66
N ASN A 137 0.60 26.60 -7.07
CA ASN A 137 2.04 26.54 -6.84
C ASN A 137 2.81 26.41 -8.16
N SER A 138 3.88 27.19 -8.30
CA SER A 138 4.80 27.13 -9.46
C SER A 138 5.94 26.12 -9.29
N MET A 139 6.01 25.43 -8.16
CA MET A 139 7.04 24.41 -7.89
C MET A 139 6.86 23.23 -8.83
N LYS A 140 7.96 22.78 -9.44
CA LYS A 140 7.99 21.53 -10.19
C LYS A 140 8.32 20.39 -9.25
N PHE A 141 7.58 19.32 -9.35
CA PHE A 141 7.81 18.09 -8.61
C PHE A 141 8.38 17.03 -9.53
N ASP A 142 9.33 16.24 -9.02
CA ASP A 142 9.89 15.10 -9.73
C ASP A 142 9.12 13.81 -9.40
N VAL A 143 8.67 13.68 -8.15
CA VAL A 143 8.05 12.45 -7.64
C VAL A 143 6.73 12.72 -6.93
N LEU A 144 5.71 11.97 -7.29
CA LEU A 144 4.45 11.83 -6.55
C LEU A 144 4.49 10.57 -5.70
N ILE A 145 4.08 10.66 -4.44
CA ILE A 145 3.86 9.51 -3.56
C ILE A 145 2.35 9.36 -3.33
N LEU A 146 1.86 8.14 -3.58
CA LEU A 146 0.49 7.70 -3.32
C LEU A 146 0.57 6.40 -2.51
N SER A 147 0.54 6.52 -1.19
CA SER A 147 0.57 5.38 -0.28
C SER A 147 -0.79 5.19 0.35
N HIS A 148 -1.50 4.13 -0.03
CA HIS A 148 -2.86 3.85 0.39
C HIS A 148 -3.83 5.01 0.08
N ILE A 149 -3.89 5.41 -1.19
CA ILE A 149 -4.75 6.48 -1.69
C ILE A 149 -5.71 5.99 -2.76
N LEU A 150 -5.22 5.21 -3.74
CA LEU A 150 -6.02 4.86 -4.92
C LEU A 150 -7.24 4.00 -4.59
N GLU A 151 -7.12 3.15 -3.56
CA GLU A 151 -8.20 2.29 -3.06
C GLU A 151 -9.38 3.07 -2.46
N HIS A 152 -9.17 4.31 -2.04
CA HIS A 152 -10.19 5.18 -1.46
C HIS A 152 -10.86 6.12 -2.49
N LEU A 153 -10.45 6.06 -3.76
CA LEU A 153 -10.95 6.96 -4.79
C LEU A 153 -12.06 6.33 -5.62
N ASP A 154 -13.14 7.06 -5.88
CA ASP A 154 -14.22 6.66 -6.79
C ASP A 154 -13.75 6.54 -8.25
N SER A 155 -12.74 7.32 -8.64
CA SER A 155 -12.24 7.40 -10.01
C SER A 155 -10.72 7.48 -10.05
N PRO A 156 -9.97 6.41 -9.68
CA PRO A 156 -8.52 6.41 -9.59
C PRO A 156 -7.82 6.65 -10.93
N GLU A 157 -8.36 6.15 -12.04
CA GLU A 157 -7.85 6.40 -13.39
C GLU A 157 -7.90 7.90 -13.74
N GLN A 158 -9.02 8.56 -13.48
CA GLN A 158 -9.18 9.99 -13.72
C GLN A 158 -8.22 10.81 -12.84
N PHE A 159 -8.16 10.47 -11.55
CA PHE A 159 -7.22 11.10 -10.62
C PHE A 159 -5.78 11.04 -11.15
N LEU A 160 -5.30 9.85 -11.50
CA LEU A 160 -3.94 9.69 -12.03
C LEU A 160 -3.74 10.44 -13.35
N SER A 161 -4.74 10.47 -14.24
CA SER A 161 -4.69 11.22 -15.49
C SER A 161 -4.54 12.72 -15.28
N ASP A 162 -5.22 13.28 -14.27
CA ASP A 162 -5.18 14.70 -13.93
C ASP A 162 -3.86 15.09 -13.25
N PHE A 163 -3.32 14.19 -12.41
CA PHE A 163 -2.13 14.49 -11.63
C PHE A 163 -0.81 14.20 -12.36
N LYS A 164 -0.73 13.17 -13.21
CA LYS A 164 0.53 12.72 -13.83
C LYS A 164 1.32 13.82 -14.53
N GLN A 165 0.66 14.83 -15.09
CA GLN A 165 1.31 15.92 -15.82
C GLN A 165 2.28 16.78 -14.99
N TYR A 166 2.16 16.73 -13.66
CA TYR A 166 2.98 17.50 -12.71
C TYR A 166 4.25 16.75 -12.27
N PHE A 167 4.43 15.49 -12.65
CA PHE A 167 5.47 14.60 -12.13
C PHE A 167 6.21 13.85 -13.23
N ASP A 168 7.44 13.43 -12.95
CA ASP A 168 8.22 12.53 -13.80
C ASP A 168 8.07 11.09 -13.33
N HIS A 169 7.95 10.89 -12.00
CA HIS A 169 7.81 9.57 -11.38
C HIS A 169 6.63 9.53 -10.42
N ILE A 170 6.04 8.34 -10.26
CA ILE A 170 4.96 8.09 -9.32
C ILE A 170 5.30 6.82 -8.52
N TYR A 171 5.28 6.92 -7.20
CA TYR A 171 5.26 5.77 -6.30
C TYR A 171 3.82 5.48 -5.92
N ILE A 172 3.42 4.22 -6.09
CA ILE A 172 2.10 3.71 -5.71
C ILE A 172 2.30 2.56 -4.72
N GLU A 173 1.61 2.62 -3.59
CA GLU A 173 1.52 1.55 -2.61
C GLU A 173 0.04 1.36 -2.26
N LEU A 174 -0.46 0.13 -2.37
CA LEU A 174 -1.84 -0.22 -2.07
C LEU A 174 -1.98 -1.73 -1.74
N PRO A 175 -3.11 -2.19 -1.20
CA PRO A 175 -3.33 -3.60 -0.93
C PRO A 175 -3.14 -4.48 -2.16
N ASP A 176 -2.62 -5.68 -1.96
CA ASP A 176 -2.41 -6.67 -3.01
C ASP A 176 -3.61 -7.63 -3.04
N PHE A 177 -4.53 -7.38 -3.97
CA PHE A 177 -5.74 -8.20 -4.16
C PHE A 177 -5.40 -9.66 -4.51
N ASP A 178 -4.28 -9.87 -5.20
CA ASP A 178 -3.77 -11.19 -5.58
C ASP A 178 -2.99 -11.90 -4.47
N LYS A 179 -3.02 -11.38 -3.25
CA LYS A 179 -2.33 -11.96 -2.10
C LYS A 179 -2.78 -13.39 -1.80
N THR A 180 -4.08 -13.67 -1.97
CA THR A 180 -4.68 -14.98 -1.71
C THR A 180 -5.68 -15.38 -2.81
N TYR A 181 -6.17 -16.62 -2.76
CA TYR A 181 -7.23 -17.09 -3.67
C TYR A 181 -8.63 -16.55 -3.33
N LEU A 182 -8.80 -15.82 -2.22
CA LEU A 182 -10.13 -15.45 -1.72
C LEU A 182 -10.94 -14.67 -2.75
N ASN A 183 -10.38 -13.57 -3.24
CA ASN A 183 -11.10 -12.70 -4.15
C ASN A 183 -11.34 -13.35 -5.51
N HIS A 184 -10.36 -14.08 -6.05
CA HIS A 184 -10.53 -14.87 -7.27
C HIS A 184 -11.61 -15.94 -7.11
N PHE A 185 -11.64 -16.64 -5.97
CA PHE A 185 -12.68 -17.62 -5.68
C PHE A 185 -14.08 -16.99 -5.61
N LEU A 186 -14.21 -15.80 -5.01
CA LEU A 186 -15.48 -15.08 -4.93
C LEU A 186 -15.96 -14.70 -6.33
N HIS A 187 -15.08 -14.14 -7.15
CA HIS A 187 -15.35 -13.81 -8.54
C HIS A 187 -15.78 -15.04 -9.36
N ASP A 188 -14.99 -16.10 -9.35
CA ASP A 188 -15.24 -17.35 -10.11
C ASP A 188 -16.54 -18.07 -9.70
N THR A 189 -17.00 -17.81 -8.50
CA THR A 189 -18.23 -18.41 -7.97
C THR A 189 -19.42 -17.47 -7.98
N ALA A 190 -19.31 -16.30 -8.62
CA ALA A 190 -20.33 -15.28 -8.72
C ALA A 190 -20.86 -14.82 -7.34
N ILE A 191 -19.99 -14.76 -6.35
CA ILE A 191 -20.26 -14.16 -5.04
C ILE A 191 -19.92 -12.68 -5.17
N THR A 192 -20.87 -11.81 -4.89
CA THR A 192 -20.72 -10.36 -5.06
C THR A 192 -20.07 -9.65 -3.87
N GLU A 193 -19.95 -10.37 -2.73
CA GLU A 193 -19.29 -9.84 -1.54
C GLU A 193 -17.77 -9.91 -1.70
N ILE A 194 -17.10 -8.78 -1.55
CA ILE A 194 -15.64 -8.67 -1.51
C ILE A 194 -15.23 -8.38 -0.07
N TYR A 195 -14.24 -9.09 0.44
CA TYR A 195 -13.66 -8.80 1.76
C TYR A 195 -12.57 -7.76 1.61
N THR A 196 -12.87 -6.56 2.07
CA THR A 196 -11.99 -5.39 2.02
C THR A 196 -12.13 -4.57 3.31
N ASP A 197 -11.36 -3.52 3.47
CA ASP A 197 -11.55 -2.54 4.55
C ASP A 197 -12.77 -1.67 4.26
N ASP A 198 -13.47 -1.23 5.30
CA ASP A 198 -14.79 -0.57 5.20
C ASP A 198 -14.76 0.76 4.43
N ASP A 199 -13.58 1.37 4.31
CA ASP A 199 -13.33 2.64 3.63
C ASP A 199 -12.73 2.51 2.23
N HIS A 200 -12.50 1.27 1.75
CA HIS A 200 -12.07 1.02 0.38
C HIS A 200 -13.26 1.05 -0.58
N VAL A 201 -13.12 1.83 -1.64
CA VAL A 201 -14.09 1.95 -2.73
C VAL A 201 -13.67 1.09 -3.91
N SER A 202 -12.37 0.88 -4.09
CA SER A 202 -11.78 0.11 -5.18
C SER A 202 -10.74 -0.87 -4.65
N GLU A 203 -10.69 -2.06 -5.26
CA GLU A 203 -9.62 -3.03 -5.05
C GLU A 203 -8.95 -3.32 -6.39
N PHE A 204 -7.65 -3.53 -6.38
CA PHE A 204 -6.88 -3.72 -7.61
C PHE A 204 -6.17 -5.05 -7.61
N ASP A 205 -6.52 -5.93 -8.56
CA ASP A 205 -5.60 -6.99 -8.93
C ASP A 205 -4.39 -6.41 -9.68
N ARG A 206 -3.32 -7.20 -9.72
CA ARG A 206 -2.05 -6.74 -10.33
C ARG A 206 -2.19 -6.41 -11.80
N MET A 207 -2.98 -7.19 -12.55
CA MET A 207 -3.14 -7.00 -14.00
C MET A 207 -4.05 -5.83 -14.33
N GLU A 208 -5.12 -5.62 -13.56
CA GLU A 208 -6.01 -4.46 -13.69
C GLU A 208 -5.24 -3.18 -13.44
N LEU A 209 -4.45 -3.12 -12.35
CA LEU A 209 -3.63 -1.95 -12.04
C LEU A 209 -2.62 -1.65 -13.15
N LEU A 210 -1.87 -2.65 -13.62
CA LEU A 210 -0.90 -2.49 -14.69
C LEU A 210 -1.56 -2.03 -15.99
N THR A 211 -2.73 -2.57 -16.32
CA THR A 211 -3.50 -2.22 -17.52
C THR A 211 -4.00 -0.78 -17.44
N MET A 212 -4.56 -0.38 -16.30
CA MET A 212 -5.03 0.98 -16.06
C MET A 212 -3.87 1.99 -16.19
N LEU A 213 -2.75 1.74 -15.55
CA LEU A 213 -1.56 2.60 -15.61
C LEU A 213 -1.03 2.74 -17.04
N SER A 214 -0.90 1.63 -17.76
CA SER A 214 -0.45 1.63 -19.16
C SER A 214 -1.37 2.43 -20.07
N LYS A 215 -2.69 2.27 -19.92
CA LYS A 215 -3.70 2.98 -20.70
C LYS A 215 -3.58 4.50 -20.60
N ILE A 216 -3.22 5.00 -19.43
CA ILE A 216 -3.05 6.42 -19.18
C ILE A 216 -1.59 6.91 -19.36
N GLY A 217 -0.70 6.10 -19.93
CA GLY A 217 0.68 6.50 -20.20
C GLY A 217 1.58 6.58 -18.96
N ILE A 218 1.29 5.75 -17.96
CA ILE A 218 2.16 5.53 -16.80
C ILE A 218 2.81 4.15 -16.95
N LYS A 219 4.14 4.11 -17.03
CA LYS A 219 4.92 2.89 -17.18
C LYS A 219 5.44 2.42 -15.82
N VAL A 220 5.14 1.19 -15.45
CA VAL A 220 5.73 0.57 -14.27
C VAL A 220 7.18 0.14 -14.60
N GLU A 221 8.14 0.70 -13.90
CA GLU A 221 9.55 0.38 -14.04
C GLU A 221 9.98 -0.76 -13.11
N GLU A 222 9.44 -0.76 -11.89
CA GLU A 222 9.71 -1.77 -10.89
C GLU A 222 8.47 -2.02 -10.02
N SER A 223 8.31 -3.27 -9.57
CA SER A 223 7.25 -3.68 -8.65
C SER A 223 7.76 -4.59 -7.54
N GLU A 224 7.13 -4.51 -6.37
CA GLU A 224 7.31 -5.43 -5.26
C GLU A 224 5.95 -5.86 -4.71
N TYR A 225 5.79 -7.16 -4.50
CA TYR A 225 4.59 -7.76 -3.90
C TYR A 225 5.01 -8.47 -2.62
N ARG A 226 4.66 -7.89 -1.47
CA ARG A 226 5.12 -8.41 -0.18
C ARG A 226 4.19 -8.04 0.96
N PHE A 227 3.87 -9.01 1.81
CA PHE A 227 3.01 -8.85 2.98
C PHE A 227 1.61 -8.30 2.69
N GLY A 228 1.03 -8.71 1.56
CA GLY A 228 -0.30 -8.28 1.15
C GLY A 228 -0.36 -6.84 0.64
N VAL A 229 0.78 -6.31 0.20
CA VAL A 229 0.89 -4.98 -0.40
C VAL A 229 1.63 -5.06 -1.71
N GLN A 230 1.13 -4.34 -2.69
CA GLN A 230 1.83 -4.07 -3.94
C GLN A 230 2.44 -2.67 -3.92
N ARG A 231 3.71 -2.59 -4.33
CA ARG A 231 4.48 -1.34 -4.46
C ARG A 231 4.98 -1.21 -5.87
N LEU A 232 4.72 -0.07 -6.47
CA LEU A 232 5.11 0.22 -7.83
C LEU A 232 5.94 1.50 -7.89
N TRP A 233 7.01 1.48 -8.65
CA TRP A 233 7.73 2.66 -9.08
C TRP A 233 7.49 2.87 -10.55
N CYS A 234 6.92 4.02 -10.91
CA CYS A 234 6.45 4.31 -12.24
C CYS A 234 7.13 5.53 -12.83
N SER A 235 7.24 5.57 -14.16
CA SER A 235 7.58 6.77 -14.94
C SER A 235 6.38 7.25 -15.75
N VAL A 236 6.26 8.57 -15.91
CA VAL A 236 5.23 9.17 -16.77
C VAL A 236 5.77 9.28 -18.18
N ILE A 237 5.08 8.68 -19.15
CA ILE A 237 5.40 8.77 -20.57
C ILE A 237 4.83 10.09 -21.09
N ARG A 238 5.70 10.97 -21.59
CA ARG A 238 5.35 12.26 -22.22
C ARG A 238 5.28 12.16 -23.72
#